data_0279ec59a4c88c6e6dc93a17456071d7
#
_entry.id   0279ec59a4c88c6e6dc93a17456071d7
#
_cell.length_a   1.000
_cell.length_b   1.000
_cell.length_c   1.000
_cell.angle_alpha   90.00
_cell.angle_beta   90.00
_cell.angle_gamma   90.00
#
_symmetry.space_group_name_H-M   'P 1'
#
loop_
_entity.id
_entity.type
_entity.pdbx_description
1 polymer ?
#
loop_
_entity_poly.entity_id
_entity_poly.type
_entity_poly.pdbx_seq_one_letter_code
_entity_poly.pdbx_strand_id
1 'polypeptide(L)'
;METQTNTPDNTLWSRTFITVAAANFLLFFSFYQLLPILPLYIIDKFQTDNATAGFIISLYTIGALACRPFAGFLVDTFSRKPLYFWTFFAFTLCFLGYKTVGLLPILAVVRFAHGLFFGISSTASNTVAIDALPASRRGEGIGYFGISVNLAFATGPMTGMFLYEAFGDGIVFAISTILCVIGLVLVQTLKVKPREKKVCAPLSLDRFFLTRAVPQFANFIFVGFAYGPVTNYIAIYANELGIGGTGWFYALIATGLILNRIMTGRLIDRGYLIHLVGSGMTLIVIAYFILAFSHGPITFFLSAFLIGTSLGLIFPGYQTMCVNLARHDQRGTANSTYLSGWDIGIGTGILVGGAMANHFGMHQQVFFVCGIALAIADVMFLAYTSRHYLKNKLEG
;
A
#
# COMPACT_ATOMS: atom_id res chain seq x y z
N MET A 1 -48.07 -22.70 13.65
CA MET A 1 -47.22 -21.47 13.77
C MET A 1 -45.79 -21.94 13.73
N GLU A 2 -45.23 -22.08 12.50
CA GLU A 2 -43.83 -22.50 12.28
C GLU A 2 -42.94 -21.30 12.58
N THR A 3 -42.15 -21.38 13.62
CA THR A 3 -41.04 -20.48 13.88
C THR A 3 -39.98 -20.70 12.80
N GLN A 4 -39.98 -19.84 11.78
CA GLN A 4 -38.84 -19.72 10.85
C GLN A 4 -37.61 -19.38 11.67
N THR A 5 -36.79 -20.38 11.94
CA THR A 5 -35.43 -20.20 12.41
C THR A 5 -34.63 -19.53 11.30
N ASN A 6 -34.51 -18.20 11.40
CA ASN A 6 -33.59 -17.43 10.58
C ASN A 6 -32.15 -17.92 10.91
N THR A 7 -31.70 -18.95 10.20
CA THR A 7 -30.28 -19.29 10.16
C THR A 7 -29.52 -18.04 9.65
N PRO A 8 -28.55 -17.50 10.38
CA PRO A 8 -27.79 -16.36 9.93
C PRO A 8 -27.16 -16.74 8.59
N ASP A 9 -27.38 -15.88 7.61
CA ASP A 9 -26.87 -16.03 6.22
C ASP A 9 -25.34 -16.16 6.30
N ASN A 10 -24.82 -17.37 6.19
CA ASN A 10 -23.41 -17.72 6.37
C ASN A 10 -22.60 -17.48 5.07
N THR A 11 -23.17 -16.66 4.18
CA THR A 11 -22.58 -16.35 2.87
C THR A 11 -21.48 -15.30 3.01
N LEU A 12 -20.24 -15.73 2.75
CA LEU A 12 -19.08 -14.83 2.70
C LEU A 12 -19.22 -13.77 1.60
N TRP A 13 -19.71 -14.22 0.42
CA TRP A 13 -19.84 -13.40 -0.78
C TRP A 13 -21.20 -12.67 -0.85
N SER A 14 -21.52 -11.94 0.23
CA SER A 14 -22.69 -11.07 0.21
C SER A 14 -22.52 -9.94 -0.81
N ARG A 15 -23.64 -9.46 -1.37
CA ARG A 15 -23.62 -8.32 -2.32
C ARG A 15 -22.90 -7.11 -1.70
N THR A 16 -23.09 -6.83 -0.43
CA THR A 16 -22.42 -5.73 0.28
C THR A 16 -20.91 -5.93 0.34
N PHE A 17 -20.44 -7.15 0.66
CA PHE A 17 -19.01 -7.47 0.70
C PHE A 17 -18.33 -7.32 -0.67
N ILE A 18 -18.93 -7.89 -1.72
CA ILE A 18 -18.40 -7.77 -3.09
C ILE A 18 -18.35 -6.30 -3.53
N THR A 19 -19.43 -5.55 -3.27
CA THR A 19 -19.49 -4.13 -3.65
C THR A 19 -18.44 -3.29 -2.93
N VAL A 20 -18.24 -3.48 -1.61
CA VAL A 20 -17.22 -2.72 -0.89
C VAL A 20 -15.81 -3.14 -1.29
N ALA A 21 -15.55 -4.42 -1.59
CA ALA A 21 -14.26 -4.88 -2.09
C ALA A 21 -13.94 -4.30 -3.47
N ALA A 22 -14.93 -4.23 -4.37
CA ALA A 22 -14.79 -3.59 -5.67
C ALA A 22 -14.55 -2.07 -5.57
N ALA A 23 -15.31 -1.37 -4.72
CA ALA A 23 -15.09 0.07 -4.47
C ALA A 23 -13.70 0.35 -3.87
N ASN A 24 -13.25 -0.51 -2.95
CA ASN A 24 -11.91 -0.44 -2.36
C ASN A 24 -10.81 -0.70 -3.40
N PHE A 25 -10.99 -1.69 -4.27
CA PHE A 25 -10.09 -1.93 -5.40
C PHE A 25 -9.95 -0.66 -6.25
N LEU A 26 -11.06 -0.04 -6.65
CA LEU A 26 -11.05 1.17 -7.49
C LEU A 26 -10.37 2.36 -6.78
N LEU A 27 -10.58 2.54 -5.48
CA LEU A 27 -9.92 3.54 -4.66
C LEU A 27 -8.39 3.38 -4.71
N PHE A 28 -7.91 2.18 -4.39
CA PHE A 28 -6.48 1.89 -4.36
C PHE A 28 -5.86 1.87 -5.75
N PHE A 29 -6.55 1.31 -6.74
CA PHE A 29 -6.07 1.21 -8.10
C PHE A 29 -5.86 2.59 -8.74
N SER A 30 -6.84 3.49 -8.58
CA SER A 30 -6.72 4.88 -9.04
C SER A 30 -5.54 5.61 -8.39
N PHE A 31 -5.30 5.36 -7.11
CA PHE A 31 -4.15 5.91 -6.41
C PHE A 31 -2.82 5.36 -6.94
N TYR A 32 -2.71 4.02 -7.06
CA TYR A 32 -1.48 3.38 -7.49
C TYR A 32 -1.08 3.71 -8.94
N GLN A 33 -2.05 4.02 -9.82
CA GLN A 33 -1.76 4.50 -11.17
C GLN A 33 -0.96 5.80 -11.17
N LEU A 34 -1.15 6.67 -10.18
CA LEU A 34 -0.46 7.96 -10.12
C LEU A 34 1.00 7.87 -9.66
N LEU A 35 1.37 6.86 -8.89
CA LEU A 35 2.67 6.82 -8.22
C LEU A 35 3.85 7.01 -9.18
N PRO A 36 3.96 6.26 -10.30
CA PRO A 36 5.10 6.40 -11.21
C PRO A 36 5.07 7.68 -12.04
N ILE A 37 3.90 8.31 -12.18
CA ILE A 37 3.69 9.44 -13.09
C ILE A 37 3.90 10.77 -12.39
N LEU A 38 3.55 10.86 -11.11
CA LEU A 38 3.59 12.11 -10.37
C LEU A 38 4.96 12.80 -10.34
N PRO A 39 6.09 12.12 -10.15
CA PRO A 39 7.39 12.75 -10.21
C PRO A 39 7.65 13.38 -11.57
N LEU A 40 7.41 12.63 -12.66
CA LEU A 40 7.55 13.08 -14.03
C LEU A 40 6.69 14.33 -14.29
N TYR A 41 5.41 14.26 -13.93
CA TYR A 41 4.45 15.35 -14.07
C TYR A 41 4.85 16.60 -13.28
N ILE A 42 5.30 16.46 -12.03
CA ILE A 42 5.68 17.60 -11.17
C ILE A 42 6.93 18.29 -11.72
N ILE A 43 7.96 17.49 -12.08
CA ILE A 43 9.22 18.02 -12.61
C ILE A 43 8.97 18.74 -13.93
N ASP A 44 8.22 18.14 -14.85
CA ASP A 44 7.96 18.71 -16.17
C ASP A 44 7.06 19.96 -16.10
N LYS A 45 5.93 19.87 -15.42
CA LYS A 45 4.95 20.96 -15.35
C LYS A 45 5.43 22.19 -14.57
N PHE A 46 6.15 21.98 -13.48
CA PHE A 46 6.57 23.07 -12.58
C PHE A 46 8.05 23.40 -12.70
N GLN A 47 8.79 22.73 -13.61
CA GLN A 47 10.22 22.94 -13.85
C GLN A 47 11.03 22.93 -12.54
N THR A 48 10.75 21.94 -11.69
CA THR A 48 11.35 21.79 -10.37
C THR A 48 12.33 20.62 -10.30
N ASP A 49 13.05 20.50 -9.20
CA ASP A 49 14.03 19.44 -8.98
C ASP A 49 13.41 18.18 -8.34
N ASN A 50 14.20 17.09 -8.34
CA ASN A 50 13.78 15.81 -7.76
C ASN A 50 13.49 15.90 -6.25
N ALA A 51 14.22 16.75 -5.50
CA ALA A 51 14.02 16.90 -4.07
C ALA A 51 12.68 17.55 -3.75
N THR A 52 12.34 18.61 -4.48
CA THR A 52 11.05 19.31 -4.35
C THR A 52 9.89 18.40 -4.77
N ALA A 53 10.03 17.67 -5.89
CA ALA A 53 9.04 16.70 -6.32
C ALA A 53 8.83 15.60 -5.26
N GLY A 54 9.92 15.03 -4.73
CA GLY A 54 9.89 14.03 -3.67
C GLY A 54 9.24 14.51 -2.40
N PHE A 55 9.52 15.76 -1.98
CA PHE A 55 8.86 16.39 -0.83
C PHE A 55 7.34 16.48 -1.04
N ILE A 56 6.89 17.00 -2.17
CA ILE A 56 5.45 17.13 -2.48
C ILE A 56 4.77 15.77 -2.53
N ILE A 57 5.40 14.77 -3.13
CA ILE A 57 4.84 13.41 -3.19
C ILE A 57 4.73 12.81 -1.79
N SER A 58 5.72 13.01 -0.93
CA SER A 58 5.73 12.48 0.45
C SER A 58 4.64 13.09 1.34
N LEU A 59 4.16 14.30 1.04
CA LEU A 59 3.05 14.94 1.77
C LEU A 59 1.78 14.09 1.81
N TYR A 60 1.55 13.27 0.78
CA TYR A 60 0.44 12.30 0.81
C TYR A 60 0.61 11.29 1.95
N THR A 61 1.79 10.72 2.10
CA THR A 61 2.06 9.76 3.18
C THR A 61 1.93 10.44 4.55
N ILE A 62 2.42 11.67 4.68
CA ILE A 62 2.26 12.46 5.91
C ILE A 62 0.78 12.70 6.21
N GLY A 63 -0.02 13.08 5.22
CA GLY A 63 -1.47 13.26 5.36
C GLY A 63 -2.18 11.96 5.77
N ALA A 64 -1.85 10.85 5.13
CA ALA A 64 -2.42 9.54 5.43
C ALA A 64 -2.06 9.08 6.87
N LEU A 65 -0.81 9.23 7.28
CA LEU A 65 -0.35 8.89 8.63
C LEU A 65 -0.96 9.80 9.70
N ALA A 66 -1.03 11.11 9.44
CA ALA A 66 -1.61 12.07 10.36
C ALA A 66 -3.08 11.77 10.69
N CYS A 67 -3.84 11.27 9.70
CA CYS A 67 -5.25 10.97 9.93
C CYS A 67 -5.50 9.58 10.55
N ARG A 68 -4.57 8.61 10.50
CA ARG A 68 -4.79 7.24 11.01
C ARG A 68 -5.28 7.18 12.45
N PRO A 69 -4.73 7.94 13.43
CA PRO A 69 -5.22 7.94 14.80
C PRO A 69 -6.69 8.39 14.91
N PHE A 70 -7.08 9.32 14.04
CA PHE A 70 -8.43 9.89 14.03
C PHE A 70 -9.41 9.11 13.17
N ALA A 71 -8.94 8.40 12.15
CA ALA A 71 -9.79 7.66 11.21
C ALA A 71 -10.64 6.61 11.91
N GLY A 72 -10.07 5.86 12.85
CA GLY A 72 -10.81 4.89 13.68
C GLY A 72 -11.90 5.57 14.52
N PHE A 73 -11.58 6.68 15.18
CA PHE A 73 -12.55 7.47 15.95
C PHE A 73 -13.69 7.99 15.06
N LEU A 74 -13.37 8.53 13.88
CA LEU A 74 -14.37 9.03 12.92
C LEU A 74 -15.31 7.91 12.47
N VAL A 75 -14.77 6.74 12.13
CA VAL A 75 -15.54 5.56 11.68
C VAL A 75 -16.41 4.99 12.81
N ASP A 76 -15.98 5.11 14.07
CA ASP A 76 -16.77 4.66 15.23
C ASP A 76 -17.81 5.69 15.67
N THR A 77 -17.59 6.97 15.43
CA THR A 77 -18.48 8.07 15.85
C THR A 77 -19.54 8.39 14.80
N PHE A 78 -19.16 8.40 13.53
CA PHE A 78 -20.05 8.77 12.44
C PHE A 78 -20.66 7.55 11.74
N SER A 79 -21.77 7.75 11.03
CA SER A 79 -22.37 6.73 10.19
C SER A 79 -21.40 6.33 9.07
N ARG A 80 -21.05 5.06 9.00
CA ARG A 80 -19.95 4.54 8.13
C ARG A 80 -20.14 4.80 6.65
N LYS A 81 -21.35 4.62 6.10
CA LYS A 81 -21.62 4.83 4.67
C LYS A 81 -21.49 6.30 4.26
N PRO A 82 -22.11 7.30 4.95
CA PRO A 82 -21.88 8.71 4.63
C PRO A 82 -20.42 9.14 4.79
N LEU A 83 -19.74 8.70 5.86
CA LEU A 83 -18.32 9.00 6.05
C LEU A 83 -17.47 8.46 4.91
N TYR A 84 -17.65 7.21 4.53
CA TYR A 84 -16.94 6.58 3.40
C TYR A 84 -17.23 7.32 2.10
N PHE A 85 -18.50 7.64 1.83
CA PHE A 85 -18.88 8.36 0.60
C PHE A 85 -18.23 9.74 0.51
N TRP A 86 -18.35 10.58 1.55
CA TRP A 86 -17.85 11.95 1.49
C TRP A 86 -16.33 12.02 1.49
N THR A 87 -15.64 11.14 2.20
CA THR A 87 -14.18 11.09 2.18
C THR A 87 -13.65 10.55 0.86
N PHE A 88 -14.32 9.55 0.27
CA PHE A 88 -13.98 9.08 -1.07
C PHE A 88 -14.30 10.12 -2.15
N PHE A 89 -15.39 10.88 -2.00
CA PHE A 89 -15.71 12.01 -2.89
C PHE A 89 -14.61 13.09 -2.83
N ALA A 90 -14.21 13.50 -1.64
CA ALA A 90 -13.13 14.47 -1.46
C ALA A 90 -11.78 13.93 -2.01
N PHE A 91 -11.48 12.64 -1.82
CA PHE A 91 -10.36 11.96 -2.45
C PHE A 91 -10.44 12.07 -4.00
N THR A 92 -11.61 11.81 -4.58
CA THR A 92 -11.83 11.92 -6.04
C THR A 92 -11.61 13.34 -6.56
N LEU A 93 -12.04 14.37 -5.81
CA LEU A 93 -11.82 15.75 -6.19
C LEU A 93 -10.33 16.12 -6.27
N CYS A 94 -9.48 15.49 -5.50
CA CYS A 94 -8.04 15.73 -5.56
C CYS A 94 -7.44 15.40 -6.94
N PHE A 95 -7.98 14.42 -7.67
CA PHE A 95 -7.53 14.12 -9.04
C PHE A 95 -7.78 15.28 -10.01
N LEU A 96 -8.91 15.97 -9.86
CA LEU A 96 -9.18 17.19 -10.63
C LEU A 96 -8.21 18.31 -10.23
N GLY A 97 -7.88 18.41 -8.93
CA GLY A 97 -6.90 19.34 -8.41
C GLY A 97 -5.53 19.22 -9.08
N TYR A 98 -5.03 18.02 -9.33
CA TYR A 98 -3.73 17.83 -9.99
C TYR A 98 -3.64 18.50 -11.36
N LYS A 99 -4.70 18.45 -12.15
CA LYS A 99 -4.72 19.03 -13.51
C LYS A 99 -4.94 20.54 -13.50
N THR A 100 -5.77 21.05 -12.59
CA THR A 100 -6.22 22.45 -12.58
C THR A 100 -5.26 23.39 -11.85
N VAL A 101 -4.47 22.86 -10.90
CA VAL A 101 -3.54 23.66 -10.09
C VAL A 101 -2.34 24.10 -10.92
N GLY A 102 -2.10 25.42 -10.95
CA GLY A 102 -0.96 26.04 -11.62
C GLY A 102 0.19 26.43 -10.71
N LEU A 103 0.03 26.32 -9.37
CA LEU A 103 1.04 26.71 -8.39
C LEU A 103 1.47 25.53 -7.51
N LEU A 104 2.78 25.36 -7.37
CA LEU A 104 3.38 24.27 -6.63
C LEU A 104 2.94 24.19 -5.14
N PRO A 105 2.82 25.30 -4.37
CA PRO A 105 2.32 25.23 -3.01
C PRO A 105 0.88 24.73 -2.89
N ILE A 106 0.02 25.07 -3.87
CA ILE A 106 -1.37 24.57 -3.88
C ILE A 106 -1.38 23.08 -4.17
N LEU A 107 -0.51 22.60 -5.07
CA LEU A 107 -0.33 21.16 -5.33
C LEU A 107 0.10 20.42 -4.06
N ALA A 108 0.99 21.00 -3.26
CA ALA A 108 1.41 20.45 -1.97
C ALA A 108 0.22 20.27 -1.01
N VAL A 109 -0.65 21.28 -0.92
CA VAL A 109 -1.89 21.19 -0.11
C VAL A 109 -2.83 20.13 -0.65
N VAL A 110 -3.05 20.07 -1.98
CA VAL A 110 -3.86 19.01 -2.61
C VAL A 110 -3.30 17.63 -2.30
N ARG A 111 -1.97 17.47 -2.36
CA ARG A 111 -1.30 16.21 -2.10
C ARG A 111 -1.45 15.75 -0.66
N PHE A 112 -1.29 16.66 0.31
CA PHE A 112 -1.53 16.38 1.73
C PHE A 112 -3.00 16.00 1.98
N ALA A 113 -3.95 16.80 1.46
CA ALA A 113 -5.38 16.52 1.59
C ALA A 113 -5.78 15.18 0.96
N HIS A 114 -5.20 14.85 -0.21
CA HIS A 114 -5.43 13.57 -0.88
C HIS A 114 -5.04 12.38 0.02
N GLY A 115 -3.87 12.46 0.69
CA GLY A 115 -3.44 11.46 1.67
C GLY A 115 -4.39 11.35 2.87
N LEU A 116 -4.82 12.49 3.40
CA LEU A 116 -5.74 12.54 4.54
C LEU A 116 -7.08 11.85 4.20
N PHE A 117 -7.69 12.19 3.06
CA PHE A 117 -8.94 11.57 2.62
C PHE A 117 -8.79 10.08 2.29
N PHE A 118 -7.64 9.68 1.74
CA PHE A 118 -7.33 8.27 1.52
C PHE A 118 -7.29 7.49 2.83
N GLY A 119 -6.60 8.01 3.85
CA GLY A 119 -6.49 7.33 5.14
C GLY A 119 -7.84 7.09 5.80
N ILE A 120 -8.76 8.07 5.75
CA ILE A 120 -10.12 7.92 6.28
C ILE A 120 -10.93 6.95 5.42
N SER A 121 -10.90 7.10 4.08
CA SER A 121 -11.66 6.25 3.16
C SER A 121 -11.25 4.79 3.24
N SER A 122 -9.94 4.50 3.30
CA SER A 122 -9.42 3.14 3.42
C SER A 122 -9.81 2.49 4.76
N THR A 123 -9.82 3.25 5.86
CA THR A 123 -10.27 2.78 7.16
C THR A 123 -11.78 2.51 7.15
N ALA A 124 -12.56 3.41 6.56
CA ALA A 124 -14.01 3.26 6.46
C ALA A 124 -14.40 2.06 5.60
N SER A 125 -13.75 1.87 4.43
CA SER A 125 -14.00 0.73 3.56
C SER A 125 -13.69 -0.60 4.23
N ASN A 126 -12.55 -0.70 4.93
CA ASN A 126 -12.16 -1.89 5.68
C ASN A 126 -13.19 -2.21 6.77
N THR A 127 -13.66 -1.20 7.49
CA THR A 127 -14.66 -1.38 8.55
C THR A 127 -16.01 -1.84 7.98
N VAL A 128 -16.48 -1.25 6.87
CA VAL A 128 -17.70 -1.67 6.18
C VAL A 128 -17.57 -3.10 5.65
N ALA A 129 -16.39 -3.49 5.14
CA ALA A 129 -16.14 -4.86 4.72
C ALA A 129 -16.24 -5.84 5.89
N ILE A 130 -15.63 -5.55 7.03
CA ILE A 130 -15.67 -6.38 8.23
C ILE A 130 -17.11 -6.54 8.75
N ASP A 131 -17.92 -5.48 8.71
CA ASP A 131 -19.32 -5.54 9.13
C ASP A 131 -20.22 -6.37 8.21
N ALA A 132 -19.84 -6.46 6.92
CA ALA A 132 -20.57 -7.27 5.96
C ALA A 132 -20.26 -8.78 6.07
N LEU A 133 -19.26 -9.16 6.88
CA LEU A 133 -18.81 -10.54 7.04
C LEU A 133 -19.48 -11.27 8.20
N PRO A 134 -19.88 -12.55 8.02
CA PRO A 134 -20.30 -13.40 9.11
C PRO A 134 -19.21 -13.53 10.19
N ALA A 135 -19.59 -13.50 11.46
CA ALA A 135 -18.64 -13.59 12.58
C ALA A 135 -17.76 -14.85 12.51
N SER A 136 -18.33 -15.97 12.08
CA SER A 136 -17.65 -17.28 11.93
C SER A 136 -16.61 -17.33 10.83
N ARG A 137 -16.69 -16.45 9.81
CA ARG A 137 -15.81 -16.44 8.63
C ARG A 137 -15.09 -15.10 8.42
N ARG A 138 -15.03 -14.27 9.47
CA ARG A 138 -14.49 -12.91 9.39
C ARG A 138 -13.01 -12.91 9.01
N GLY A 139 -12.20 -13.82 9.54
CA GLY A 139 -10.77 -13.92 9.21
C GLY A 139 -10.55 -14.24 7.72
N GLU A 140 -11.30 -15.21 7.19
CA GLU A 140 -11.27 -15.58 5.77
C GLU A 140 -11.67 -14.39 4.87
N GLY A 141 -12.76 -13.71 5.24
CA GLY A 141 -13.25 -12.55 4.47
C GLY A 141 -12.28 -11.37 4.46
N ILE A 142 -11.60 -11.07 5.58
CA ILE A 142 -10.54 -10.06 5.63
C ILE A 142 -9.40 -10.43 4.68
N GLY A 143 -9.04 -11.71 4.59
CA GLY A 143 -8.05 -12.20 3.64
C GLY A 143 -8.44 -11.90 2.19
N TYR A 144 -9.68 -12.22 1.79
CA TYR A 144 -10.20 -11.89 0.45
C TYR A 144 -10.29 -10.40 0.19
N PHE A 145 -10.70 -9.60 1.17
CA PHE A 145 -10.70 -8.14 1.05
C PHE A 145 -9.29 -7.59 0.79
N GLY A 146 -8.28 -8.13 1.45
CA GLY A 146 -6.87 -7.79 1.21
C GLY A 146 -6.40 -8.08 -0.22
N ILE A 147 -7.00 -9.07 -0.91
CA ILE A 147 -6.67 -9.36 -2.31
C ILE A 147 -7.00 -8.15 -3.21
N SER A 148 -8.08 -7.42 -2.94
CA SER A 148 -8.43 -6.22 -3.70
C SER A 148 -7.33 -5.15 -3.66
N VAL A 149 -6.75 -4.91 -2.49
CA VAL A 149 -5.63 -3.98 -2.31
C VAL A 149 -4.38 -4.46 -3.03
N ASN A 150 -4.06 -5.75 -2.89
CA ASN A 150 -2.86 -6.32 -3.52
C ASN A 150 -2.93 -6.34 -5.04
N LEU A 151 -4.12 -6.60 -5.59
CA LEU A 151 -4.33 -6.54 -7.04
C LEU A 151 -4.18 -5.11 -7.56
N ALA A 152 -4.72 -4.13 -6.84
CA ALA A 152 -4.54 -2.71 -7.16
C ALA A 152 -3.07 -2.29 -7.09
N PHE A 153 -2.35 -2.74 -6.05
CA PHE A 153 -0.92 -2.49 -5.88
C PHE A 153 -0.07 -3.08 -7.02
N ALA A 154 -0.39 -4.30 -7.44
CA ALA A 154 0.35 -4.99 -8.50
C ALA A 154 0.07 -4.39 -9.89
N THR A 155 -1.19 -4.07 -10.20
CA THR A 155 -1.62 -3.68 -11.55
C THR A 155 -1.74 -2.17 -11.75
N GLY A 156 -1.92 -1.38 -10.70
CA GLY A 156 -2.09 0.07 -10.77
C GLY A 156 -0.91 0.79 -11.43
N PRO A 157 0.32 0.67 -10.90
CA PRO A 157 1.50 1.33 -11.49
C PRO A 157 1.76 0.88 -12.94
N MET A 158 1.57 -0.39 -13.24
CA MET A 158 1.69 -0.95 -14.58
C MET A 158 0.74 -0.25 -15.57
N THR A 159 -0.56 -0.24 -15.25
CA THR A 159 -1.58 0.38 -16.13
C THR A 159 -1.39 1.90 -16.22
N GLY A 160 -1.05 2.55 -15.11
CA GLY A 160 -0.74 3.97 -15.08
C GLY A 160 0.40 4.32 -16.04
N MET A 161 1.48 3.58 -16.00
CA MET A 161 2.65 3.84 -16.85
C MET A 161 2.37 3.56 -18.34
N PHE A 162 1.68 2.46 -18.68
CA PHE A 162 1.28 2.20 -20.06
C PHE A 162 0.35 3.28 -20.62
N LEU A 163 -0.59 3.78 -19.82
CA LEU A 163 -1.46 4.88 -20.24
C LEU A 163 -0.68 6.18 -20.42
N TYR A 164 0.27 6.46 -19.54
CA TYR A 164 1.12 7.64 -19.62
C TYR A 164 2.01 7.60 -20.86
N GLU A 165 2.69 6.48 -21.13
CA GLU A 165 3.57 6.30 -22.31
C GLU A 165 2.79 6.41 -23.62
N ALA A 166 1.53 5.94 -23.67
CA ALA A 166 0.70 5.94 -24.86
C ALA A 166 -0.04 7.27 -25.10
N PHE A 167 -0.48 7.96 -24.05
CA PHE A 167 -1.45 9.06 -24.16
C PHE A 167 -1.13 10.28 -23.28
N GLY A 168 -0.05 10.23 -22.50
CA GLY A 168 0.35 11.29 -21.58
C GLY A 168 -0.39 11.30 -20.24
N ASP A 169 -0.05 12.29 -19.40
CA ASP A 169 -0.55 12.43 -18.02
C ASP A 169 -2.06 12.71 -17.94
N GLY A 170 -2.60 13.47 -18.88
CA GLY A 170 -4.00 13.88 -18.89
C GLY A 170 -4.98 12.70 -18.90
N ILE A 171 -4.67 11.64 -19.65
CA ILE A 171 -5.52 10.45 -19.74
C ILE A 171 -5.49 9.66 -18.42
N VAL A 172 -4.35 9.60 -17.73
CA VAL A 172 -4.22 8.89 -16.46
C VAL A 172 -5.07 9.56 -15.39
N PHE A 173 -5.01 10.89 -15.26
CA PHE A 173 -5.86 11.64 -14.33
C PHE A 173 -7.35 11.48 -14.66
N ALA A 174 -7.72 11.50 -15.96
CA ALA A 174 -9.10 11.32 -16.39
C ALA A 174 -9.62 9.90 -16.05
N ILE A 175 -8.87 8.86 -16.40
CA ILE A 175 -9.24 7.46 -16.09
C ILE A 175 -9.31 7.23 -14.59
N SER A 176 -8.32 7.69 -13.82
CA SER A 176 -8.34 7.57 -12.36
C SER A 176 -9.57 8.26 -11.76
N THR A 177 -9.96 9.43 -12.27
CA THR A 177 -11.18 10.14 -11.85
C THR A 177 -12.43 9.33 -12.18
N ILE A 178 -12.54 8.79 -13.40
CA ILE A 178 -13.69 7.97 -13.83
C ILE A 178 -13.81 6.72 -12.94
N LEU A 179 -12.71 6.04 -12.68
CA LEU A 179 -12.70 4.85 -11.82
C LEU A 179 -13.13 5.19 -10.39
N CYS A 180 -12.70 6.34 -9.85
CA CYS A 180 -13.16 6.82 -8.55
C CYS A 180 -14.65 7.15 -8.55
N VAL A 181 -15.19 7.76 -9.62
CA VAL A 181 -16.63 8.03 -9.76
C VAL A 181 -17.42 6.72 -9.80
N ILE A 182 -16.94 5.70 -10.53
CA ILE A 182 -17.55 4.36 -10.50
C ILE A 182 -17.52 3.79 -9.08
N GLY A 183 -16.40 3.92 -8.37
CA GLY A 183 -16.28 3.54 -6.96
C GLY A 183 -17.28 4.24 -6.05
N LEU A 184 -17.50 5.55 -6.23
CA LEU A 184 -18.51 6.33 -5.50
C LEU A 184 -19.94 5.84 -5.78
N VAL A 185 -20.26 5.52 -7.03
CA VAL A 185 -21.56 4.93 -7.39
C VAL A 185 -21.74 3.59 -6.67
N LEU A 186 -20.70 2.75 -6.63
CA LEU A 186 -20.76 1.50 -5.87
C LEU A 186 -21.00 1.75 -4.38
N VAL A 187 -20.31 2.71 -3.77
CA VAL A 187 -20.52 3.08 -2.35
C VAL A 187 -21.96 3.53 -2.08
N GLN A 188 -22.59 4.25 -3.01
CA GLN A 188 -24.01 4.62 -2.88
C GLN A 188 -24.95 3.43 -2.85
N THR A 189 -24.63 2.34 -3.55
CA THR A 189 -25.46 1.12 -3.56
C THR A 189 -25.31 0.27 -2.29
N LEU A 190 -24.31 0.56 -1.42
CA LEU A 190 -24.07 -0.21 -0.20
C LEU A 190 -25.28 -0.14 0.76
N LYS A 191 -25.72 -1.30 1.21
CA LYS A 191 -26.70 -1.44 2.27
C LYS A 191 -25.98 -1.70 3.60
N VAL A 192 -25.65 -0.64 4.34
CA VAL A 192 -25.00 -0.73 5.63
C VAL A 192 -26.07 -0.57 6.73
N LYS A 193 -26.15 -1.54 7.65
CA LYS A 193 -27.07 -1.45 8.80
C LYS A 193 -26.68 -0.27 9.67
N PRO A 194 -27.65 0.56 10.11
CA PRO A 194 -27.39 1.58 11.11
C PRO A 194 -26.83 0.93 12.38
N ARG A 195 -25.74 1.45 12.89
CA ARG A 195 -25.17 0.98 14.15
C ARG A 195 -25.73 1.83 15.29
N GLU A 196 -26.10 1.18 16.40
CA GLU A 196 -26.33 1.88 17.65
C GLU A 196 -25.05 2.62 18.07
N LYS A 197 -25.20 3.89 18.45
CA LYS A 197 -24.07 4.70 18.95
C LYS A 197 -23.49 4.03 20.20
N LYS A 198 -22.39 3.32 20.07
CA LYS A 198 -21.62 2.89 21.24
C LYS A 198 -20.82 4.07 21.75
N VAL A 199 -20.80 4.23 23.07
CA VAL A 199 -19.89 5.19 23.73
C VAL A 199 -18.48 4.85 23.31
N CYS A 200 -17.81 5.78 22.64
CA CYS A 200 -16.44 5.58 22.18
C CYS A 200 -15.54 5.37 23.38
N ALA A 201 -14.86 4.24 23.44
CA ALA A 201 -13.83 4.03 24.44
C ALA A 201 -12.68 5.04 24.22
N PRO A 202 -12.04 5.54 25.28
CA PRO A 202 -10.99 6.55 25.18
C PRO A 202 -9.86 6.11 24.27
N LEU A 203 -9.28 7.08 23.54
CA LEU A 203 -8.11 6.89 22.70
C LEU A 203 -6.94 6.44 23.59
N SER A 204 -6.39 5.25 23.35
CA SER A 204 -5.18 4.76 24.00
C SER A 204 -4.16 4.36 22.94
N LEU A 205 -2.87 4.63 23.18
CA LEU A 205 -1.76 4.31 22.27
C LEU A 205 -1.69 2.81 21.96
N ASP A 206 -2.03 1.95 22.92
CA ASP A 206 -2.02 0.49 22.78
C ASP A 206 -3.02 -0.04 21.72
N ARG A 207 -3.97 0.80 21.28
CA ARG A 207 -4.90 0.46 20.19
C ARG A 207 -4.37 0.82 18.81
N PHE A 208 -3.29 1.60 18.74
CA PHE A 208 -2.72 2.07 17.48
C PHE A 208 -1.45 1.33 17.09
N PHE A 209 -0.74 0.80 18.07
CA PHE A 209 0.58 0.22 17.85
C PHE A 209 0.81 -1.02 18.72
N LEU A 210 1.16 -2.15 18.07
CA LEU A 210 1.50 -3.38 18.75
C LEU A 210 2.99 -3.37 19.14
N THR A 211 3.30 -3.05 20.40
CA THR A 211 4.68 -2.95 20.89
C THR A 211 5.49 -4.24 20.73
N ARG A 212 4.84 -5.40 20.82
CA ARG A 212 5.49 -6.70 20.58
C ARG A 212 5.96 -6.90 19.14
N ALA A 213 5.41 -6.17 18.16
CA ALA A 213 5.78 -6.24 16.75
C ALA A 213 6.78 -5.17 16.32
N VAL A 214 7.40 -4.42 17.27
CA VAL A 214 8.40 -3.37 16.97
C VAL A 214 9.53 -3.87 16.07
N PRO A 215 10.14 -5.05 16.29
CA PRO A 215 11.22 -5.50 15.41
C PRO A 215 10.74 -5.77 13.97
N GLN A 216 9.53 -6.35 13.80
CA GLN A 216 8.92 -6.59 12.50
C GLN A 216 8.57 -5.27 11.80
N PHE A 217 7.99 -4.34 12.54
CA PHE A 217 7.67 -2.99 12.09
C PHE A 217 8.92 -2.23 11.61
N ALA A 218 9.98 -2.18 12.45
CA ALA A 218 11.23 -1.51 12.10
C ALA A 218 11.88 -2.11 10.86
N ASN A 219 11.91 -3.45 10.77
CA ASN A 219 12.44 -4.15 9.61
C ASN A 219 11.64 -3.84 8.35
N PHE A 220 10.31 -3.77 8.45
CA PHE A 220 9.43 -3.51 7.32
C PHE A 220 9.49 -2.06 6.83
N ILE A 221 9.89 -1.10 7.69
CA ILE A 221 10.21 0.28 7.26
C ILE A 221 11.30 0.27 6.18
N PHE A 222 12.37 -0.53 6.33
CA PHE A 222 13.44 -0.59 5.33
C PHE A 222 12.94 -1.15 3.99
N VAL A 223 12.03 -2.11 4.01
CA VAL A 223 11.42 -2.64 2.79
C VAL A 223 10.58 -1.57 2.08
N GLY A 224 9.75 -0.85 2.85
CA GLY A 224 8.99 0.30 2.34
C GLY A 224 9.90 1.42 1.85
N PHE A 225 10.97 1.75 2.59
CA PHE A 225 11.97 2.76 2.21
C PHE A 225 12.58 2.48 0.83
N ALA A 226 12.96 1.25 0.59
CA ALA A 226 13.51 0.87 -0.71
C ALA A 226 12.44 0.90 -1.82
N TYR A 227 11.22 0.51 -1.53
CA TYR A 227 10.14 0.45 -2.51
C TYR A 227 9.59 1.82 -2.93
N GLY A 228 9.66 2.83 -2.05
CA GLY A 228 9.24 4.21 -2.36
C GLY A 228 9.90 4.77 -3.62
N PRO A 229 11.23 4.77 -3.75
CA PRO A 229 11.93 5.16 -4.98
C PRO A 229 11.57 4.32 -6.21
N VAL A 230 11.36 3.01 -6.07
CA VAL A 230 10.92 2.16 -7.19
C VAL A 230 9.58 2.63 -7.73
N THR A 231 8.61 2.92 -6.86
CA THR A 231 7.29 3.35 -7.34
C THR A 231 7.26 4.73 -7.96
N ASN A 232 8.21 5.61 -7.61
CA ASN A 232 8.16 7.01 -8.02
C ASN A 232 9.29 7.42 -8.96
N TYR A 233 10.47 6.82 -8.86
CA TYR A 233 11.63 7.29 -9.63
C TYR A 233 12.15 6.30 -10.68
N ILE A 234 11.59 5.08 -10.76
CA ILE A 234 12.08 4.08 -11.72
C ILE A 234 11.93 4.53 -13.18
N ALA A 235 10.87 5.32 -13.49
CA ALA A 235 10.67 5.85 -14.83
C ALA A 235 11.73 6.89 -15.20
N ILE A 236 12.15 7.72 -14.25
CA ILE A 236 13.24 8.70 -14.44
C ILE A 236 14.55 7.95 -14.63
N TYR A 237 14.81 6.94 -13.78
CA TYR A 237 16.01 6.13 -13.88
C TYR A 237 16.10 5.34 -15.20
N ALA A 238 14.99 4.80 -15.69
CA ALA A 238 14.93 4.15 -16.99
C ALA A 238 15.30 5.14 -18.13
N ASN A 239 14.79 6.38 -18.07
CA ASN A 239 15.16 7.43 -19.03
C ASN A 239 16.66 7.77 -18.96
N GLU A 240 17.26 7.85 -17.77
CA GLU A 240 18.70 8.04 -17.59
C GLU A 240 19.53 6.92 -18.24
N LEU A 241 19.02 5.68 -18.20
CA LEU A 241 19.65 4.52 -18.84
C LEU A 241 19.33 4.37 -20.34
N GLY A 242 18.45 5.23 -20.90
CA GLY A 242 17.97 5.10 -22.27
C GLY A 242 17.07 3.88 -22.50
N ILE A 243 16.39 3.38 -21.45
CA ILE A 243 15.51 2.20 -21.49
C ILE A 243 14.06 2.67 -21.60
N GLY A 244 13.39 2.33 -22.71
CA GLY A 244 11.96 2.57 -22.91
C GLY A 244 11.08 1.45 -22.32
N GLY A 245 9.75 1.67 -22.32
CA GLY A 245 8.76 0.66 -21.94
C GLY A 245 8.75 0.41 -20.44
N THR A 246 8.80 1.44 -19.62
CA THR A 246 8.82 1.36 -18.14
C THR A 246 7.59 0.67 -17.58
N GLY A 247 6.46 0.69 -18.31
CA GLY A 247 5.27 -0.09 -17.96
C GLY A 247 5.54 -1.59 -17.76
N TRP A 248 6.47 -2.16 -18.56
CA TRP A 248 6.89 -3.56 -18.42
C TRP A 248 7.63 -3.85 -17.12
N PHE A 249 8.35 -2.86 -16.56
CA PHE A 249 8.99 -3.00 -15.26
C PHE A 249 7.94 -3.30 -14.16
N TYR A 250 6.88 -2.53 -14.13
CA TYR A 250 5.78 -2.76 -13.18
C TYR A 250 5.00 -4.05 -13.47
N ALA A 251 4.83 -4.40 -14.75
CA ALA A 251 4.21 -5.66 -15.14
C ALA A 251 4.99 -6.87 -14.62
N LEU A 252 6.32 -6.82 -14.66
CA LEU A 252 7.19 -7.89 -14.14
C LEU A 252 7.17 -7.94 -12.61
N ILE A 253 7.13 -6.79 -11.91
CA ILE A 253 6.89 -6.76 -10.46
C ILE A 253 5.56 -7.43 -10.13
N ALA A 254 4.48 -7.06 -10.83
CA ALA A 254 3.16 -7.64 -10.63
C ALA A 254 3.15 -9.16 -10.85
N THR A 255 3.80 -9.61 -11.91
CA THR A 255 3.92 -11.04 -12.26
C THR A 255 4.66 -11.81 -11.16
N GLY A 256 5.84 -11.33 -10.75
CA GLY A 256 6.63 -11.96 -9.68
C GLY A 256 5.86 -12.04 -8.36
N LEU A 257 5.16 -10.95 -7.99
CA LEU A 257 4.36 -10.88 -6.77
C LEU A 257 3.18 -11.88 -6.81
N ILE A 258 2.43 -11.95 -7.90
CA ILE A 258 1.26 -12.81 -8.03
C ILE A 258 1.66 -14.29 -8.05
N LEU A 259 2.68 -14.67 -8.83
CA LEU A 259 3.14 -16.05 -8.93
C LEU A 259 3.55 -16.61 -7.56
N ASN A 260 4.30 -15.83 -6.78
CA ASN A 260 4.75 -16.28 -5.47
C ASN A 260 3.65 -16.29 -4.42
N ARG A 261 2.67 -15.38 -4.51
CA ARG A 261 1.60 -15.31 -3.53
C ARG A 261 0.74 -16.57 -3.49
N ILE A 262 0.54 -17.23 -4.63
CA ILE A 262 -0.23 -18.49 -4.72
C ILE A 262 0.47 -19.62 -3.93
N MET A 263 1.79 -19.65 -3.94
CA MET A 263 2.59 -20.67 -3.26
C MET A 263 2.84 -20.35 -1.78
N THR A 264 3.04 -19.06 -1.48
CA THR A 264 3.48 -18.58 -0.15
C THR A 264 2.48 -18.93 0.95
N GLY A 265 1.19 -18.80 0.73
CA GLY A 265 0.16 -19.13 1.73
C GLY A 265 0.28 -20.59 2.21
N ARG A 266 0.36 -21.53 1.27
CA ARG A 266 0.49 -22.98 1.59
C ARG A 266 1.79 -23.31 2.35
N LEU A 267 2.88 -22.61 2.03
CA LEU A 267 4.16 -22.82 2.68
C LEU A 267 4.20 -22.21 4.09
N ILE A 268 3.53 -21.10 4.30
CA ILE A 268 3.34 -20.49 5.63
C ILE A 268 2.57 -21.46 6.53
N ASP A 269 1.48 -22.05 6.04
CA ASP A 269 0.67 -23.03 6.79
C ASP A 269 1.45 -24.30 7.13
N ARG A 270 2.46 -24.65 6.33
CA ARG A 270 3.39 -25.76 6.61
C ARG A 270 4.53 -25.42 7.58
N GLY A 271 4.56 -24.20 8.12
CA GLY A 271 5.56 -23.77 9.11
C GLY A 271 6.85 -23.15 8.53
N TYR A 272 6.94 -22.95 7.22
CA TYR A 272 8.15 -22.38 6.58
C TYR A 272 8.22 -20.84 6.63
N LEU A 273 7.41 -20.17 7.47
CA LEU A 273 7.28 -18.72 7.53
C LEU A 273 8.63 -17.96 7.59
N ILE A 274 9.51 -18.36 8.52
CA ILE A 274 10.81 -17.69 8.71
C ILE A 274 11.72 -17.85 7.49
N HIS A 275 11.76 -19.06 6.92
CA HIS A 275 12.58 -19.33 5.73
C HIS A 275 12.08 -18.55 4.52
N LEU A 276 10.76 -18.43 4.36
CA LEU A 276 10.16 -17.65 3.26
C LEU A 276 10.48 -16.17 3.37
N VAL A 277 10.32 -15.59 4.57
CA VAL A 277 10.65 -14.17 4.77
C VAL A 277 12.15 -13.95 4.61
N GLY A 278 13.00 -14.81 5.17
CA GLY A 278 14.45 -14.70 5.02
C GLY A 278 14.89 -14.79 3.57
N SER A 279 14.45 -15.81 2.82
CA SER A 279 14.76 -15.92 1.39
C SER A 279 14.26 -14.72 0.58
N GLY A 280 13.07 -14.19 0.90
CA GLY A 280 12.53 -12.97 0.29
C GLY A 280 13.40 -11.75 0.58
N MET A 281 13.88 -11.59 1.84
CA MET A 281 14.77 -10.49 2.23
C MET A 281 16.12 -10.56 1.51
N THR A 282 16.76 -11.72 1.46
CA THR A 282 18.02 -11.89 0.72
C THR A 282 17.82 -11.66 -0.78
N LEU A 283 16.73 -12.15 -1.36
CA LEU A 283 16.44 -11.99 -2.79
C LEU A 283 16.19 -10.51 -3.15
N ILE A 284 15.51 -9.74 -2.30
CA ILE A 284 15.27 -8.32 -2.57
C ILE A 284 16.56 -7.51 -2.53
N VAL A 285 17.50 -7.85 -1.63
CA VAL A 285 18.85 -7.24 -1.61
C VAL A 285 19.56 -7.45 -2.94
N ILE A 286 19.60 -8.71 -3.40
CA ILE A 286 20.21 -9.06 -4.70
C ILE A 286 19.55 -8.29 -5.84
N ALA A 287 18.22 -8.22 -5.85
CA ALA A 287 17.45 -7.53 -6.88
C ALA A 287 17.77 -6.03 -6.95
N TYR A 288 17.94 -5.36 -5.80
CA TYR A 288 18.28 -3.94 -5.77
C TYR A 288 19.72 -3.66 -6.20
N PHE A 289 20.67 -4.53 -5.88
CA PHE A 289 22.03 -4.38 -6.43
C PHE A 289 22.06 -4.64 -7.93
N ILE A 290 21.30 -5.62 -8.46
CA ILE A 290 21.14 -5.81 -9.90
C ILE A 290 20.54 -4.54 -10.54
N LEU A 291 19.51 -3.93 -9.91
CA LEU A 291 18.90 -2.68 -10.39
C LEU A 291 19.91 -1.54 -10.39
N ALA A 292 20.63 -1.33 -9.28
CA ALA A 292 21.60 -0.25 -9.14
C ALA A 292 22.77 -0.36 -10.14
N PHE A 293 23.19 -1.57 -10.48
CA PHE A 293 24.27 -1.81 -11.46
C PHE A 293 23.75 -2.16 -12.85
N SER A 294 22.49 -1.84 -13.16
CA SER A 294 21.92 -2.06 -14.47
C SER A 294 22.54 -1.11 -15.51
N HIS A 295 23.03 -1.68 -16.62
CA HIS A 295 23.52 -0.93 -17.78
C HIS A 295 22.70 -1.21 -19.05
N GLY A 296 21.62 -1.99 -18.94
CA GLY A 296 20.80 -2.35 -20.09
C GLY A 296 19.47 -2.99 -19.70
N PRO A 297 18.59 -3.24 -20.67
CA PRO A 297 17.21 -3.66 -20.42
C PRO A 297 17.11 -5.02 -19.72
N ILE A 298 18.01 -5.97 -20.00
CA ILE A 298 17.92 -7.32 -19.42
C ILE A 298 18.06 -7.27 -17.90
N THR A 299 19.09 -6.63 -17.37
CA THR A 299 19.33 -6.53 -15.92
C THR A 299 18.28 -5.65 -15.25
N PHE A 300 17.84 -4.58 -15.92
CA PHE A 300 16.78 -3.71 -15.46
C PHE A 300 15.45 -4.47 -15.27
N PHE A 301 14.98 -5.18 -16.28
CA PHE A 301 13.72 -5.94 -16.20
C PHE A 301 13.84 -7.21 -15.34
N LEU A 302 15.01 -7.85 -15.29
CA LEU A 302 15.26 -8.96 -14.37
C LEU A 302 15.11 -8.51 -12.92
N SER A 303 15.68 -7.36 -12.57
CA SER A 303 15.53 -6.81 -11.20
C SER A 303 14.07 -6.59 -10.81
N ALA A 304 13.23 -6.11 -11.73
CA ALA A 304 11.81 -5.93 -11.52
C ALA A 304 11.09 -7.24 -11.14
N PHE A 305 11.36 -8.30 -11.90
CA PHE A 305 10.77 -9.62 -11.61
C PHE A 305 11.24 -10.16 -10.25
N LEU A 306 12.52 -9.99 -9.91
CA LEU A 306 13.07 -10.41 -8.62
C LEU A 306 12.51 -9.59 -7.46
N ILE A 307 12.33 -8.26 -7.61
CA ILE A 307 11.67 -7.40 -6.63
C ILE A 307 10.24 -7.89 -6.38
N GLY A 308 9.46 -8.13 -7.45
CA GLY A 308 8.10 -8.65 -7.34
C GLY A 308 8.03 -9.99 -6.64
N THR A 309 8.90 -10.93 -7.02
CA THR A 309 9.05 -12.24 -6.39
C THR A 309 9.32 -12.12 -4.88
N SER A 310 10.26 -11.26 -4.51
CA SER A 310 10.62 -11.01 -3.11
C SER A 310 9.44 -10.45 -2.31
N LEU A 311 8.75 -9.45 -2.85
CA LEU A 311 7.58 -8.85 -2.20
C LEU A 311 6.44 -9.86 -2.03
N GLY A 312 6.26 -10.78 -2.99
CA GLY A 312 5.30 -11.88 -2.89
C GLY A 312 5.55 -12.82 -1.71
N LEU A 313 6.80 -12.95 -1.26
CA LEU A 313 7.20 -13.70 -0.07
C LEU A 313 7.13 -12.86 1.22
N ILE A 314 7.63 -11.63 1.14
CA ILE A 314 7.82 -10.73 2.28
C ILE A 314 6.49 -10.23 2.84
N PHE A 315 5.55 -9.75 2.00
CA PHE A 315 4.29 -9.15 2.44
C PHE A 315 3.45 -10.09 3.32
N PRO A 316 3.04 -11.28 2.83
CA PRO A 316 2.23 -12.18 3.65
C PRO A 316 3.01 -12.69 4.87
N GLY A 317 4.33 -12.82 4.75
CA GLY A 317 5.19 -13.24 5.84
C GLY A 317 5.19 -12.26 7.01
N TYR A 318 5.51 -10.99 6.79
CA TYR A 318 5.49 -9.97 7.85
C TYR A 318 4.09 -9.75 8.43
N GLN A 319 3.06 -9.76 7.57
CA GLN A 319 1.68 -9.65 8.04
C GLN A 319 1.34 -10.80 9.01
N THR A 320 1.69 -12.04 8.65
CA THR A 320 1.48 -13.23 9.50
C THR A 320 2.30 -13.15 10.79
N MET A 321 3.56 -12.69 10.71
CA MET A 321 4.39 -12.51 11.91
C MET A 321 3.75 -11.51 12.88
N CYS A 322 3.30 -10.35 12.39
CA CYS A 322 2.64 -9.35 13.24
C CYS A 322 1.34 -9.86 13.86
N VAL A 323 0.51 -10.57 13.09
CA VAL A 323 -0.75 -11.14 13.58
C VAL A 323 -0.52 -12.22 14.63
N ASN A 324 0.50 -13.07 14.47
CA ASN A 324 0.84 -14.14 15.43
C ASN A 324 1.47 -13.62 16.74
N LEU A 325 1.93 -12.35 16.76
CA LEU A 325 2.40 -11.69 17.98
C LEU A 325 1.27 -10.99 18.74
N ALA A 326 0.08 -10.92 18.17
CA ALA A 326 -1.09 -10.22 18.72
C ALA A 326 -2.08 -11.19 19.36
N ARG A 327 -2.70 -10.77 20.46
CA ARG A 327 -3.89 -11.44 20.99
C ARG A 327 -5.04 -11.33 19.99
N HIS A 328 -6.04 -12.19 20.15
CA HIS A 328 -7.19 -12.24 19.23
C HIS A 328 -7.92 -10.90 19.09
N ASP A 329 -8.01 -10.13 20.17
CA ASP A 329 -8.62 -8.79 20.22
C ASP A 329 -7.72 -7.67 19.66
N GLN A 330 -6.41 -7.94 19.47
CA GLN A 330 -5.40 -7.00 18.97
C GLN A 330 -4.97 -7.24 17.51
N ARG A 331 -5.60 -8.17 16.79
CA ARG A 331 -5.25 -8.48 15.39
C ARG A 331 -5.38 -7.27 14.45
N GLY A 332 -6.36 -6.42 14.70
CA GLY A 332 -6.52 -5.15 13.97
C GLY A 332 -5.34 -4.21 14.19
N THR A 333 -4.90 -4.07 15.45
CA THR A 333 -3.72 -3.27 15.82
C THR A 333 -2.44 -3.82 15.19
N ALA A 334 -2.28 -5.14 15.16
CA ALA A 334 -1.14 -5.79 14.51
C ALA A 334 -1.07 -5.45 13.01
N ASN A 335 -2.20 -5.53 12.33
CA ASN A 335 -2.28 -5.19 10.90
C ASN A 335 -2.03 -3.68 10.66
N SER A 336 -2.54 -2.81 11.54
CA SER A 336 -2.27 -1.37 11.48
C SER A 336 -0.79 -1.07 11.70
N THR A 337 -0.14 -1.73 12.67
CA THR A 337 1.30 -1.58 12.93
C THR A 337 2.12 -1.97 11.71
N TYR A 338 1.83 -3.12 11.12
CA TYR A 338 2.47 -3.61 9.90
C TYR A 338 2.34 -2.59 8.74
N LEU A 339 1.12 -2.13 8.44
CA LEU A 339 0.86 -1.17 7.38
C LEU A 339 1.51 0.21 7.64
N SER A 340 1.56 0.64 8.90
CA SER A 340 2.23 1.90 9.27
C SER A 340 3.74 1.83 9.01
N GLY A 341 4.39 0.68 9.24
CA GLY A 341 5.79 0.47 8.88
C GLY A 341 6.03 0.64 7.38
N TRP A 342 5.15 0.05 6.57
CA TRP A 342 5.18 0.19 5.12
C TRP A 342 5.03 1.64 4.66
N ASP A 343 4.02 2.36 5.17
CA ASP A 343 3.72 3.73 4.77
C ASP A 343 4.84 4.70 5.19
N ILE A 344 5.36 4.57 6.42
CA ILE A 344 6.51 5.37 6.90
C ILE A 344 7.73 5.09 6.01
N GLY A 345 7.99 3.82 5.70
CA GLY A 345 9.07 3.43 4.82
C GLY A 345 8.94 4.10 3.45
N ILE A 346 7.81 3.94 2.77
CA ILE A 346 7.59 4.54 1.44
C ILE A 346 7.76 6.05 1.48
N GLY A 347 7.13 6.75 2.43
CA GLY A 347 7.19 8.21 2.50
C GLY A 347 8.61 8.72 2.72
N THR A 348 9.36 8.10 3.64
CA THR A 348 10.76 8.45 3.89
C THR A 348 11.66 8.10 2.72
N GLY A 349 11.42 6.95 2.05
CA GLY A 349 12.16 6.55 0.87
C GLY A 349 11.98 7.49 -0.32
N ILE A 350 10.77 7.98 -0.55
CA ILE A 350 10.49 8.97 -1.61
C ILE A 350 11.20 10.29 -1.30
N LEU A 351 11.08 10.77 -0.06
CA LEU A 351 11.67 12.03 0.37
C LEU A 351 13.19 12.01 0.27
N VAL A 352 13.82 10.99 0.87
CA VAL A 352 15.27 10.82 0.89
C VAL A 352 15.79 10.51 -0.52
N GLY A 353 15.08 9.66 -1.28
CA GLY A 353 15.44 9.31 -2.66
C GLY A 353 15.45 10.52 -3.58
N GLY A 354 14.47 11.42 -3.48
CA GLY A 354 14.45 12.67 -4.25
C GLY A 354 15.59 13.62 -3.87
N ALA A 355 15.89 13.77 -2.57
CA ALA A 355 17.01 14.59 -2.11
C ALA A 355 18.37 14.01 -2.57
N MET A 356 18.52 12.69 -2.51
CA MET A 356 19.74 12.01 -2.98
C MET A 356 19.92 12.13 -4.50
N ALA A 357 18.88 11.92 -5.28
CA ALA A 357 18.92 12.07 -6.74
C ALA A 357 19.33 13.49 -7.13
N ASN A 358 18.84 14.50 -6.41
CA ASN A 358 19.22 15.89 -6.61
C ASN A 358 20.70 16.15 -6.26
N HIS A 359 21.17 15.55 -5.15
CA HIS A 359 22.57 15.74 -4.72
C HIS A 359 23.61 15.05 -5.61
N PHE A 360 23.32 13.82 -6.02
CA PHE A 360 24.23 13.01 -6.82
C PHE A 360 24.04 13.16 -8.34
N GLY A 361 22.93 13.77 -8.78
CA GLY A 361 22.61 13.96 -10.18
C GLY A 361 22.19 12.69 -10.94
N MET A 362 22.10 11.53 -10.25
CA MET A 362 21.72 10.25 -10.85
C MET A 362 20.89 9.40 -9.86
N HIS A 363 19.88 8.69 -10.36
CA HIS A 363 19.05 7.79 -9.56
C HIS A 363 19.73 6.45 -9.24
N GLN A 364 20.83 6.11 -9.93
CA GLN A 364 21.61 4.90 -9.63
C GLN A 364 22.00 4.82 -8.15
N GLN A 365 22.52 5.92 -7.57
CA GLN A 365 22.95 5.98 -6.17
C GLN A 365 21.78 5.79 -5.22
N VAL A 366 20.58 6.25 -5.58
CA VAL A 366 19.37 6.04 -4.78
C VAL A 366 19.09 4.55 -4.64
N PHE A 367 19.10 3.79 -5.75
CA PHE A 367 18.85 2.35 -5.71
C PHE A 367 19.97 1.57 -5.04
N PHE A 368 21.22 2.03 -5.16
CA PHE A 368 22.35 1.45 -4.44
C PHE A 368 22.20 1.60 -2.92
N VAL A 369 21.84 2.79 -2.43
CA VAL A 369 21.58 3.03 -1.00
C VAL A 369 20.37 2.24 -0.51
N CYS A 370 19.32 2.11 -1.33
CA CYS A 370 18.19 1.22 -1.03
C CYS A 370 18.66 -0.24 -0.86
N GLY A 371 19.57 -0.71 -1.72
CA GLY A 371 20.19 -2.04 -1.58
C GLY A 371 20.95 -2.22 -0.27
N ILE A 372 21.74 -1.21 0.15
CA ILE A 372 22.42 -1.21 1.46
C ILE A 372 21.42 -1.24 2.61
N ALA A 373 20.37 -0.40 2.56
CA ALA A 373 19.33 -0.36 3.58
C ALA A 373 18.63 -1.72 3.74
N LEU A 374 18.34 -2.37 2.61
CA LEU A 374 17.76 -3.72 2.59
C LEU A 374 18.74 -4.78 3.12
N ALA A 375 20.05 -4.67 2.84
CA ALA A 375 21.05 -5.58 3.38
C ALA A 375 21.13 -5.45 4.92
N ILE A 376 21.08 -4.23 5.45
CA ILE A 376 20.99 -3.99 6.91
C ILE A 376 19.71 -4.65 7.46
N ALA A 377 18.58 -4.50 6.78
CA ALA A 377 17.32 -5.11 7.18
C ALA A 377 17.37 -6.64 7.13
N ASP A 378 18.03 -7.24 6.14
CA ASP A 378 18.21 -8.70 6.02
C ASP A 378 19.04 -9.22 7.19
N VAL A 379 20.17 -8.60 7.48
CA VAL A 379 20.99 -8.94 8.65
C VAL A 379 20.20 -8.80 9.96
N MET A 380 19.45 -7.70 10.11
CA MET A 380 18.58 -7.49 11.28
C MET A 380 17.49 -8.55 11.37
N PHE A 381 16.92 -8.99 10.24
CA PHE A 381 15.94 -10.07 10.20
C PHE A 381 16.56 -11.40 10.67
N LEU A 382 17.69 -11.79 10.08
CA LEU A 382 18.36 -13.06 10.39
C LEU A 382 18.91 -13.10 11.82
N ALA A 383 19.50 -12.02 12.29
CA ALA A 383 20.13 -11.97 13.60
C ALA A 383 19.15 -11.78 14.76
N TYR A 384 18.11 -10.94 14.57
CA TYR A 384 17.25 -10.50 15.66
C TYR A 384 15.76 -10.75 15.43
N THR A 385 15.17 -10.24 14.33
CA THR A 385 13.71 -10.20 14.12
C THR A 385 13.10 -11.59 14.07
N SER A 386 13.77 -12.55 13.41
CA SER A 386 13.34 -13.95 13.33
C SER A 386 13.35 -14.64 14.70
N ARG A 387 14.41 -14.45 15.48
CA ARG A 387 14.55 -15.01 16.84
C ARG A 387 13.55 -14.40 17.81
N HIS A 388 13.36 -13.08 17.74
CA HIS A 388 12.33 -12.38 18.52
C HIS A 388 10.95 -12.95 18.25
N TYR A 389 10.59 -13.15 16.98
CA TYR A 389 9.32 -13.77 16.60
C TYR A 389 9.15 -15.15 17.18
N LEU A 390 10.14 -16.04 17.01
CA LEU A 390 10.06 -17.41 17.51
C LEU A 390 9.88 -17.48 19.03
N LYS A 391 10.49 -16.54 19.77
CA LYS A 391 10.40 -16.47 21.23
C LYS A 391 9.07 -15.91 21.73
N ASN A 392 8.43 -14.99 20.97
CA ASN A 392 7.30 -14.18 21.43
C ASN A 392 5.98 -14.48 20.71
N LYS A 393 5.98 -15.35 19.69
CA LYS A 393 4.73 -15.77 19.02
C LYS A 393 3.78 -16.38 20.03
N LEU A 394 2.53 -15.98 19.96
CA LEU A 394 1.46 -16.58 20.76
C LEU A 394 1.05 -17.88 20.08
N GLU A 395 0.99 -18.96 20.84
CA GLU A 395 0.37 -20.20 20.38
C GLU A 395 -1.11 -19.93 20.18
N GLY A 396 -1.59 -20.17 18.93
CA GLY A 396 -2.98 -19.91 18.52
C GLY A 396 -3.96 -20.93 19.08
#